data_0114786a53446737c9991ccdf1a5b6ee
#
_entry.id   0114786a53446737c9991ccdf1a5b6ee
#
_cell.length_a   1.000
_cell.length_b   1.000
_cell.length_c   1.000
_cell.angle_alpha   90.00
_cell.angle_beta   90.00
_cell.angle_gamma   90.00
#
_symmetry.space_group_name_H-M   'P 1'
#
loop_
_entity.id
_entity.type
_entity.pdbx_description
1 polymer ?
#
loop_
_entity_poly.entity_id
_entity_poly.type
_entity_poly.pdbx_seq_one_letter_code
_entity_poly.pdbx_strand_id
1 'polypeptide(L)'
;MTPQGDGSERSPFTVAPPFWIEPARFKNGAGKFSFGVVSALGRSLRSRSMRLIEDVIQTDAALNPGNSGGPLVTTRGDVIGINTAVLAAAQGLCFAIASNTARFVASRLIRDGRIRRSYIGIVGNQMPIPRALARANQMAVSSAVRVASVAPGSPAASAGVREGDAVLAFAGHPIGGVDDLHRLLTDECIGLPTAVVVLRRAERRQLTVIPAERR
;
A
#
# COMPACT_ATOMS: atom_id res chain seq x y z
N MET A 1 35.14 -22.05 -33.51
CA MET A 1 34.24 -20.99 -34.00
C MET A 1 32.93 -21.14 -33.24
N THR A 2 32.79 -20.40 -32.16
CA THR A 2 31.61 -20.38 -31.28
C THR A 2 30.71 -19.24 -31.73
N PRO A 3 29.38 -19.43 -31.90
CA PRO A 3 28.53 -18.30 -32.23
C PRO A 3 28.24 -17.52 -30.94
N GLN A 4 28.43 -16.22 -31.03
CA GLN A 4 28.08 -15.22 -30.03
C GLN A 4 26.55 -15.23 -29.77
N GLY A 5 26.18 -15.21 -28.50
CA GLY A 5 24.81 -15.04 -28.06
C GLY A 5 24.30 -13.66 -28.40
N ASP A 6 23.17 -13.64 -29.09
CA ASP A 6 22.33 -12.47 -29.32
C ASP A 6 21.73 -12.02 -27.98
N GLY A 7 22.24 -10.92 -27.46
CA GLY A 7 21.70 -10.19 -26.32
C GLY A 7 20.49 -9.39 -26.73
N SER A 8 19.36 -10.04 -27.03
CA SER A 8 18.11 -9.33 -27.20
C SER A 8 17.64 -8.79 -25.83
N GLU A 9 17.97 -7.53 -25.57
CA GLU A 9 17.35 -6.72 -24.52
C GLU A 9 15.82 -6.78 -24.70
N ARG A 10 15.15 -7.47 -23.77
CA ARG A 10 13.69 -7.47 -23.75
C ARG A 10 13.24 -6.05 -23.46
N SER A 11 12.58 -5.44 -24.45
CA SER A 11 11.90 -4.15 -24.31
C SER A 11 11.04 -4.15 -23.04
N PRO A 12 11.11 -3.10 -22.20
CA PRO A 12 10.28 -2.99 -21.00
C PRO A 12 8.78 -2.82 -21.29
N PHE A 13 8.41 -2.73 -22.57
CA PHE A 13 7.01 -2.62 -23.03
C PHE A 13 6.53 -3.96 -23.60
N THR A 14 6.40 -4.97 -22.73
CA THR A 14 5.58 -6.12 -23.09
C THR A 14 4.13 -5.66 -23.04
N VAL A 15 3.50 -5.44 -24.18
CA VAL A 15 2.05 -5.20 -24.27
C VAL A 15 1.38 -6.44 -23.68
N ALA A 16 0.79 -6.28 -22.52
CA ALA A 16 0.05 -7.36 -21.89
C ALA A 16 -1.13 -7.74 -22.80
N PRO A 17 -1.43 -9.04 -22.95
CA PRO A 17 -2.54 -9.50 -23.78
C PRO A 17 -3.88 -8.90 -23.29
N PRO A 18 -4.89 -8.78 -24.17
CA PRO A 18 -6.21 -8.28 -23.79
C PRO A 18 -6.81 -9.11 -22.66
N PHE A 19 -7.51 -8.46 -21.74
CA PHE A 19 -8.10 -9.08 -20.55
C PHE A 19 -9.61 -9.00 -20.59
N TRP A 20 -10.26 -10.00 -19.94
CA TRP A 20 -11.69 -10.07 -19.76
C TRP A 20 -12.02 -9.76 -18.31
N ILE A 21 -13.15 -9.10 -18.08
CA ILE A 21 -13.75 -9.00 -16.76
C ILE A 21 -14.96 -9.93 -16.75
N GLU A 22 -14.88 -11.01 -15.99
CA GLU A 22 -16.02 -11.88 -15.76
C GLU A 22 -16.81 -11.36 -14.54
N PRO A 23 -18.14 -11.24 -14.66
CA PRO A 23 -18.96 -10.76 -13.57
C PRO A 23 -19.15 -11.83 -12.50
N ALA A 24 -19.29 -11.41 -11.25
CA ALA A 24 -19.88 -12.24 -10.23
C ALA A 24 -21.29 -12.67 -10.71
N ARG A 25 -21.60 -13.96 -10.65
CA ARG A 25 -22.91 -14.50 -11.03
C ARG A 25 -24.01 -13.80 -10.23
N PHE A 26 -24.81 -13.00 -10.91
CA PHE A 26 -26.04 -12.48 -10.32
C PHE A 26 -27.09 -13.58 -10.25
N LYS A 27 -27.93 -13.57 -9.19
CA LYS A 27 -29.06 -14.52 -9.00
C LYS A 27 -30.05 -14.59 -10.17
N ASN A 28 -29.95 -13.66 -11.13
CA ASN A 28 -30.89 -13.51 -12.25
C ASN A 28 -30.31 -13.92 -13.61
N GLY A 29 -29.21 -14.64 -13.67
CA GLY A 29 -28.75 -15.34 -14.90
C GLY A 29 -28.13 -14.48 -16.01
N ALA A 30 -28.17 -13.16 -15.96
CA ALA A 30 -27.53 -12.28 -16.94
C ALA A 30 -26.13 -11.87 -16.47
N GLY A 31 -25.09 -12.56 -16.92
CA GLY A 31 -23.72 -12.18 -16.74
C GLY A 31 -23.41 -10.90 -17.53
N LYS A 32 -22.79 -9.89 -16.88
CA LYS A 32 -22.28 -8.71 -17.57
C LYS A 32 -20.79 -8.86 -17.74
N PHE A 33 -20.30 -8.75 -18.95
CA PHE A 33 -18.89 -8.78 -19.29
C PHE A 33 -18.44 -7.37 -19.67
N SER A 34 -17.20 -7.03 -19.31
CA SER A 34 -16.53 -5.85 -19.82
C SER A 34 -15.16 -6.26 -20.33
N PHE A 35 -14.74 -5.63 -21.42
CA PHE A 35 -13.42 -5.84 -22.00
C PHE A 35 -12.59 -4.61 -21.86
N GLY A 36 -11.29 -4.79 -21.75
CA GLY A 36 -10.34 -3.71 -21.76
C GLY A 36 -8.92 -4.22 -21.75
N VAL A 37 -8.00 -3.30 -21.59
CA VAL A 37 -6.55 -3.58 -21.46
C VAL A 37 -6.07 -3.15 -20.09
N VAL A 38 -4.98 -3.76 -19.63
CA VAL A 38 -4.27 -3.23 -18.47
C VAL A 38 -3.53 -1.96 -18.91
N SER A 39 -3.96 -0.84 -18.35
CA SER A 39 -3.41 0.47 -18.68
C SER A 39 -2.17 0.81 -17.82
N ALA A 40 -2.09 0.29 -16.59
CA ALA A 40 -0.93 0.43 -15.73
C ALA A 40 -0.91 -0.61 -14.59
N LEU A 41 0.29 -0.88 -14.08
CA LEU A 41 0.54 -1.71 -12.90
C LEU A 41 1.16 -0.87 -11.78
N GLY A 42 1.14 -1.39 -10.53
CA GLY A 42 1.78 -0.77 -9.39
C GLY A 42 1.19 0.60 -9.02
N ARG A 43 -0.08 0.85 -9.36
CA ARG A 43 -0.77 2.07 -8.97
C ARG A 43 -1.19 2.00 -7.51
N SER A 44 -1.44 3.16 -6.94
CA SER A 44 -1.97 3.28 -5.58
C SER A 44 -3.33 3.95 -5.60
N LEU A 45 -4.24 3.47 -4.75
CA LEU A 45 -5.60 3.97 -4.61
C LEU A 45 -5.88 4.25 -3.13
N ARG A 46 -6.57 5.35 -2.82
CA ARG A 46 -7.05 5.59 -1.46
C ARG A 46 -8.44 5.01 -1.28
N SER A 47 -8.58 4.21 -0.23
CA SER A 47 -9.89 3.71 0.20
C SER A 47 -10.76 4.85 0.76
N ARG A 48 -12.06 4.60 0.97
CA ARG A 48 -12.95 5.57 1.64
C ARG A 48 -12.46 5.95 3.05
N SER A 49 -11.71 5.08 3.72
CA SER A 49 -11.06 5.36 5.02
C SER A 49 -9.71 6.05 4.87
N MET A 50 -9.41 6.64 3.71
CA MET A 50 -8.17 7.34 3.36
C MET A 50 -6.90 6.47 3.42
N ARG A 51 -7.06 5.15 3.58
CA ARG A 51 -5.93 4.22 3.58
C ARG A 51 -5.43 4.01 2.15
N LEU A 52 -4.11 4.00 1.98
CA LEU A 52 -3.48 3.65 0.73
C LEU A 52 -3.63 2.13 0.48
N ILE A 53 -4.09 1.78 -0.71
CA ILE A 53 -4.07 0.44 -1.27
C ILE A 53 -3.04 0.50 -2.38
N GLU A 54 -1.96 -0.24 -2.22
CA GLU A 54 -0.86 -0.29 -3.19
C GLU A 54 -1.02 -1.49 -4.12
N ASP A 55 -0.20 -1.50 -5.18
CA ASP A 55 -0.13 -2.59 -6.15
C ASP A 55 -1.50 -2.88 -6.78
N VAL A 56 -2.22 -1.82 -7.16
CA VAL A 56 -3.46 -1.98 -7.92
C VAL A 56 -3.19 -1.96 -9.42
N ILE A 57 -3.99 -2.75 -10.13
CA ILE A 57 -4.02 -2.82 -11.59
C ILE A 57 -4.99 -1.75 -12.07
N GLN A 58 -4.54 -0.90 -12.98
CA GLN A 58 -5.40 0.03 -13.69
C GLN A 58 -5.83 -0.58 -15.02
N THR A 59 -7.12 -0.47 -15.35
CA THR A 59 -7.69 -0.95 -16.63
C THR A 59 -8.70 0.07 -17.15
N ASP A 60 -8.92 0.10 -18.44
CA ASP A 60 -9.98 0.85 -19.10
C ASP A 60 -11.28 0.05 -19.25
N ALA A 61 -11.27 -1.23 -18.87
CA ALA A 61 -12.46 -2.08 -18.88
C ALA A 61 -13.55 -1.49 -17.99
N ALA A 62 -14.74 -1.27 -18.55
CA ALA A 62 -15.84 -0.62 -17.85
C ALA A 62 -16.26 -1.40 -16.59
N LEU A 63 -16.04 -0.82 -15.42
CA LEU A 63 -16.53 -1.35 -14.14
C LEU A 63 -17.93 -0.82 -13.85
N ASN A 64 -18.92 -1.52 -14.38
CA ASN A 64 -20.32 -1.23 -14.09
C ASN A 64 -20.70 -1.68 -12.68
N PRO A 65 -21.73 -1.09 -12.07
CA PRO A 65 -22.30 -1.57 -10.81
C PRO A 65 -22.60 -3.07 -10.88
N GLY A 66 -22.08 -3.82 -9.90
CA GLY A 66 -22.14 -5.28 -9.83
C GLY A 66 -20.86 -6.00 -10.28
N ASN A 67 -19.94 -5.35 -10.97
CA ASN A 67 -18.64 -5.94 -11.32
C ASN A 67 -17.64 -5.91 -10.15
N SER A 68 -17.84 -5.04 -9.14
CA SER A 68 -17.00 -5.00 -7.94
C SER A 68 -17.05 -6.31 -7.18
N GLY A 69 -15.89 -6.82 -6.78
CA GLY A 69 -15.72 -8.13 -6.15
C GLY A 69 -15.57 -9.27 -7.16
N GLY A 70 -15.89 -9.05 -8.45
CA GLY A 70 -15.65 -10.00 -9.52
C GLY A 70 -14.18 -10.07 -9.92
N PRO A 71 -13.75 -11.17 -10.57
CA PRO A 71 -12.37 -11.33 -11.00
C PRO A 71 -12.06 -10.47 -12.24
N LEU A 72 -10.80 -10.00 -12.32
CA LEU A 72 -10.18 -9.54 -13.54
C LEU A 72 -9.39 -10.72 -14.12
N VAL A 73 -9.78 -11.22 -15.29
CA VAL A 73 -9.20 -12.43 -15.89
C VAL A 73 -8.50 -12.14 -17.20
N THR A 74 -7.45 -12.90 -17.48
CA THR A 74 -6.75 -12.85 -18.78
C THR A 74 -7.55 -13.64 -19.82
N THR A 75 -7.19 -13.49 -21.11
CA THR A 75 -7.73 -14.32 -22.21
C THR A 75 -7.42 -15.82 -22.05
N ARG A 76 -6.49 -16.19 -21.15
CA ARG A 76 -6.18 -17.58 -20.80
C ARG A 76 -7.00 -18.11 -19.62
N GLY A 77 -7.84 -17.27 -19.01
CA GLY A 77 -8.61 -17.62 -17.83
C GLY A 77 -7.89 -17.41 -16.50
N ASP A 78 -6.67 -16.84 -16.50
CA ASP A 78 -5.94 -16.57 -15.26
C ASP A 78 -6.54 -15.36 -14.54
N VAL A 79 -6.83 -15.49 -13.26
CA VAL A 79 -7.27 -14.36 -12.41
C VAL A 79 -6.07 -13.53 -12.00
N ILE A 80 -5.99 -12.30 -12.52
CA ILE A 80 -4.91 -11.36 -12.23
C ILE A 80 -5.29 -10.32 -11.19
N GLY A 81 -6.56 -10.14 -10.90
CA GLY A 81 -7.03 -9.17 -9.90
C GLY A 81 -8.47 -9.34 -9.49
N ILE A 82 -8.88 -8.57 -8.50
CA ILE A 82 -10.27 -8.46 -8.02
C ILE A 82 -10.73 -7.02 -8.24
N ASN A 83 -11.79 -6.85 -9.01
CA ASN A 83 -12.35 -5.54 -9.33
C ASN A 83 -12.83 -4.82 -8.07
N THR A 84 -12.44 -3.56 -7.88
CA THR A 84 -12.73 -2.87 -6.61
C THR A 84 -13.37 -1.50 -6.77
N ALA A 85 -12.87 -0.64 -7.65
CA ALA A 85 -13.30 0.75 -7.68
C ALA A 85 -13.23 1.36 -9.07
N VAL A 86 -14.11 2.34 -9.26
CA VAL A 86 -14.09 3.30 -10.36
C VAL A 86 -13.89 4.68 -9.74
N LEU A 87 -12.97 5.48 -10.28
CA LEU A 87 -12.95 6.89 -9.97
C LEU A 87 -14.10 7.56 -10.73
N ALA A 88 -15.18 7.87 -10.01
CA ALA A 88 -16.41 8.41 -10.59
C ALA A 88 -16.20 9.71 -11.42
N ALA A 89 -15.11 10.42 -11.18
CA ALA A 89 -14.76 11.65 -11.90
C ALA A 89 -13.92 11.42 -13.18
N ALA A 90 -13.52 10.17 -13.48
CA ALA A 90 -12.65 9.88 -14.62
C ALA A 90 -13.18 8.66 -15.38
N GLN A 91 -13.80 8.88 -16.52
CA GLN A 91 -14.24 7.81 -17.42
C GLN A 91 -13.03 6.99 -17.87
N GLY A 92 -13.14 5.64 -17.85
CA GLY A 92 -12.08 4.74 -18.30
C GLY A 92 -10.95 4.50 -17.28
N LEU A 93 -11.08 4.98 -16.03
CA LEU A 93 -10.12 4.66 -14.96
C LEU A 93 -10.76 3.69 -13.96
N CYS A 94 -10.53 2.42 -14.19
CA CYS A 94 -10.98 1.33 -13.34
C CYS A 94 -9.80 0.66 -12.66
N PHE A 95 -10.02 0.14 -11.45
CA PHE A 95 -8.96 -0.44 -10.63
C PHE A 95 -9.34 -1.81 -10.11
N ALA A 96 -8.38 -2.71 -10.11
CA ALA A 96 -8.48 -4.03 -9.50
C ALA A 96 -7.32 -4.23 -8.51
N ILE A 97 -7.59 -4.88 -7.39
CA ILE A 97 -6.57 -5.32 -6.45
C ILE A 97 -5.84 -6.50 -7.08
N ALA A 98 -4.52 -6.46 -7.15
CA ALA A 98 -3.72 -7.54 -7.73
C ALA A 98 -3.97 -8.89 -7.04
N SER A 99 -3.96 -9.98 -7.80
CA SER A 99 -4.29 -11.32 -7.29
C SER A 99 -3.35 -11.82 -6.20
N ASN A 100 -2.06 -11.39 -6.19
CA ASN A 100 -1.12 -11.68 -5.11
C ASN A 100 -1.54 -11.02 -3.80
N THR A 101 -1.95 -9.75 -3.82
CA THR A 101 -2.50 -9.04 -2.66
C THR A 101 -3.80 -9.70 -2.18
N ALA A 102 -4.71 -10.01 -3.11
CA ALA A 102 -5.96 -10.70 -2.79
C ALA A 102 -5.72 -12.07 -2.14
N ARG A 103 -4.77 -12.86 -2.67
CA ARG A 103 -4.37 -14.17 -2.11
C ARG A 103 -3.79 -14.03 -0.71
N PHE A 104 -2.90 -13.06 -0.48
CA PHE A 104 -2.33 -12.78 0.84
C PHE A 104 -3.43 -12.48 1.86
N VAL A 105 -4.36 -11.57 1.51
CA VAL A 105 -5.48 -11.19 2.38
C VAL A 105 -6.40 -12.38 2.65
N ALA A 106 -6.79 -13.14 1.62
CA ALA A 106 -7.66 -14.30 1.74
C ALA A 106 -7.03 -15.39 2.63
N SER A 107 -5.73 -15.68 2.44
CA SER A 107 -5.01 -16.65 3.26
C SER A 107 -5.03 -16.28 4.74
N ARG A 108 -4.85 -14.98 5.06
CA ARG A 108 -4.91 -14.49 6.45
C ARG A 108 -6.32 -14.59 7.02
N LEU A 109 -7.34 -14.20 6.22
CA LEU A 109 -8.75 -14.29 6.66
C LEU A 109 -9.18 -15.73 6.91
N ILE A 110 -8.77 -16.69 6.06
CA ILE A 110 -9.09 -18.12 6.22
C ILE A 110 -8.40 -18.69 7.47
N ARG A 111 -7.12 -18.36 7.67
CA ARG A 111 -6.33 -18.90 8.79
C ARG A 111 -6.68 -18.27 10.13
N ASP A 112 -6.77 -16.93 10.16
CA ASP A 112 -6.80 -16.13 11.38
C ASP A 112 -8.17 -15.47 11.63
N GLY A 113 -9.12 -15.59 10.69
CA GLY A 113 -10.43 -14.94 10.72
C GLY A 113 -10.39 -13.42 10.54
N ARG A 114 -9.21 -12.83 10.55
CA ARG A 114 -9.02 -11.37 10.47
C ARG A 114 -7.63 -11.00 9.96
N ILE A 115 -7.49 -9.77 9.46
CA ILE A 115 -6.19 -9.17 9.19
C ILE A 115 -5.72 -8.43 10.44
N ARG A 116 -4.71 -8.97 11.11
CA ARG A 116 -4.07 -8.30 12.24
C ARG A 116 -3.16 -7.18 11.74
N ARG A 117 -3.16 -6.07 12.42
CA ARG A 117 -2.26 -4.94 12.15
C ARG A 117 -1.74 -4.36 13.44
N SER A 118 -0.52 -3.90 13.42
CA SER A 118 0.04 -3.22 14.57
C SER A 118 -0.38 -1.74 14.61
N TYR A 119 -0.27 -1.17 15.79
CA TYR A 119 -0.68 0.18 16.14
C TYR A 119 0.33 0.76 17.13
N ILE A 120 0.74 2.00 16.91
CA ILE A 120 1.62 2.72 17.82
C ILE A 120 0.96 3.93 18.50
N GLY A 121 -0.17 4.41 17.97
CA GLY A 121 -0.98 5.46 18.61
C GLY A 121 -0.54 6.88 18.34
N ILE A 122 -0.12 7.18 17.13
CA ILE A 122 0.11 8.56 16.68
C ILE A 122 -0.89 8.94 15.59
N VAL A 123 -1.23 10.22 15.56
CA VAL A 123 -1.81 10.90 14.39
C VAL A 123 -0.70 11.78 13.82
N GLY A 124 -0.50 11.75 12.51
CA GLY A 124 0.55 12.52 11.90
C GLY A 124 0.21 12.97 10.49
N ASN A 125 0.92 14.01 10.05
CA ASN A 125 0.82 14.55 8.70
C ASN A 125 2.21 14.54 8.06
N GLN A 126 2.24 14.30 6.75
CA GLN A 126 3.47 14.45 6.00
C GLN A 126 3.92 15.92 6.01
N MET A 127 5.20 16.13 6.26
CA MET A 127 5.82 17.45 6.20
C MET A 127 7.12 17.41 5.40
N PRO A 128 7.42 18.43 4.59
CA PRO A 128 8.72 18.55 3.94
C PRO A 128 9.80 18.87 5.00
N ILE A 129 11.02 18.38 4.78
CA ILE A 129 12.16 18.69 5.62
C ILE A 129 13.09 19.63 4.87
N PRO A 130 13.53 20.75 5.48
CA PRO A 130 14.51 21.62 4.88
C PRO A 130 15.78 20.88 4.49
N ARG A 131 16.29 21.13 3.28
CA ARG A 131 17.47 20.42 2.73
C ARG A 131 18.69 20.46 3.66
N ALA A 132 18.92 21.58 4.34
CA ALA A 132 20.01 21.72 5.30
C ALA A 132 19.86 20.73 6.46
N LEU A 133 18.64 20.59 7.00
CA LEU A 133 18.32 19.67 8.10
C LEU A 133 18.42 18.21 7.66
N ALA A 134 17.95 17.90 6.44
CA ALA A 134 18.05 16.56 5.86
C ALA A 134 19.51 16.13 5.69
N ARG A 135 20.38 17.02 5.20
CA ARG A 135 21.83 16.77 5.07
C ARG A 135 22.50 16.59 6.43
N ALA A 136 22.22 17.49 7.39
CA ALA A 136 22.80 17.43 8.74
C ALA A 136 22.43 16.11 9.47
N ASN A 137 21.29 15.53 9.17
CA ASN A 137 20.80 14.29 9.78
C ASN A 137 20.94 13.05 8.86
N GLN A 138 21.66 13.16 7.74
CA GLN A 138 21.92 12.06 6.78
C GLN A 138 20.62 11.34 6.35
N MET A 139 19.57 12.12 6.08
CA MET A 139 18.28 11.57 5.71
C MET A 139 18.24 11.14 4.25
N ALA A 140 17.72 9.95 3.98
CA ALA A 140 17.51 9.43 2.64
C ALA A 140 16.27 10.01 1.95
N VAL A 141 15.39 10.70 2.71
CA VAL A 141 14.11 11.24 2.23
C VAL A 141 14.02 12.75 2.51
N SER A 142 13.27 13.45 1.68
CA SER A 142 13.08 14.91 1.78
C SER A 142 11.83 15.31 2.58
N SER A 143 11.13 14.35 3.16
CA SER A 143 9.94 14.56 3.98
C SER A 143 9.91 13.57 5.14
N ALA A 144 9.03 13.81 6.11
CA ALA A 144 8.82 12.98 7.29
C ALA A 144 7.37 13.04 7.74
N VAL A 145 7.01 12.26 8.76
CA VAL A 145 5.70 12.34 9.42
C VAL A 145 5.83 13.17 10.69
N ARG A 146 5.25 14.39 10.67
CA ARG A 146 5.11 15.19 11.88
C ARG A 146 4.00 14.62 12.75
N VAL A 147 4.30 14.32 13.99
CA VAL A 147 3.33 13.86 14.99
C VAL A 147 2.45 15.05 15.39
N ALA A 148 1.17 14.97 15.05
CA ALA A 148 0.15 15.97 15.40
C ALA A 148 -0.46 15.67 16.77
N SER A 149 -0.59 14.40 17.14
CA SER A 149 -1.02 13.97 18.47
C SER A 149 -0.55 12.56 18.79
N VAL A 150 -0.46 12.25 20.08
CA VAL A 150 -0.13 10.91 20.60
C VAL A 150 -1.28 10.48 21.52
N ALA A 151 -1.84 9.31 21.23
CA ALA A 151 -2.94 8.76 22.02
C ALA A 151 -2.46 8.41 23.45
N PRO A 152 -3.15 8.84 24.51
CA PRO A 152 -2.80 8.47 25.88
C PRO A 152 -2.74 6.96 26.08
N GLY A 153 -1.75 6.47 26.81
CA GLY A 153 -1.57 5.04 27.08
C GLY A 153 -1.16 4.20 25.87
N SER A 154 -0.87 4.83 24.72
CA SER A 154 -0.44 4.13 23.52
C SER A 154 1.02 3.68 23.58
N PRO A 155 1.43 2.72 22.73
CA PRO A 155 2.84 2.34 22.56
C PRO A 155 3.78 3.51 22.32
N ALA A 156 3.38 4.49 21.51
CA ALA A 156 4.17 5.68 21.23
C ALA A 156 4.31 6.58 22.46
N ALA A 157 3.23 6.76 23.24
CA ALA A 157 3.28 7.51 24.49
C ALA A 157 4.24 6.85 25.48
N SER A 158 4.17 5.53 25.65
CA SER A 158 5.06 4.75 26.52
C SER A 158 6.52 4.80 26.07
N ALA A 159 6.76 4.86 24.76
CA ALA A 159 8.09 5.01 24.17
C ALA A 159 8.65 6.45 24.28
N GLY A 160 7.85 7.41 24.73
CA GLY A 160 8.26 8.80 24.86
C GLY A 160 8.23 9.61 23.56
N VAL A 161 7.48 9.16 22.56
CA VAL A 161 7.14 9.98 21.38
C VAL A 161 6.24 11.12 21.83
N ARG A 162 6.45 12.31 21.26
CA ARG A 162 5.72 13.53 21.64
C ARG A 162 5.13 14.23 20.43
N GLU A 163 4.11 15.01 20.68
CA GLU A 163 3.60 15.95 19.69
C GLU A 163 4.71 16.89 19.22
N GLY A 164 4.75 17.17 17.92
CA GLY A 164 5.78 17.95 17.27
C GLY A 164 7.03 17.18 16.85
N ASP A 165 7.21 15.92 17.28
CA ASP A 165 8.28 15.07 16.73
C ASP A 165 8.08 14.85 15.23
N ALA A 166 9.18 14.74 14.48
CA ALA A 166 9.13 14.27 13.11
C ALA A 166 9.69 12.84 13.04
N VAL A 167 8.86 11.87 12.67
CA VAL A 167 9.28 10.47 12.50
C VAL A 167 10.08 10.36 11.22
N LEU A 168 11.35 9.96 11.35
CA LEU A 168 12.31 9.84 10.26
C LEU A 168 12.50 8.41 9.78
N ALA A 169 12.41 7.43 10.71
CA ALA A 169 12.55 6.02 10.41
C ALA A 169 11.75 5.16 11.39
N PHE A 170 11.33 3.98 10.92
CA PHE A 170 10.66 2.95 11.69
C PHE A 170 11.22 1.58 11.28
N ALA A 171 11.59 0.74 12.25
CA ALA A 171 12.18 -0.58 12.01
C ALA A 171 13.40 -0.55 11.04
N GLY A 172 14.21 0.52 11.10
CA GLY A 172 15.35 0.72 10.22
C GLY A 172 15.03 1.27 8.81
N HIS A 173 13.75 1.38 8.45
CA HIS A 173 13.32 1.92 7.15
C HIS A 173 13.01 3.41 7.22
N PRO A 174 13.43 4.22 6.23
CA PRO A 174 13.14 5.63 6.20
C PRO A 174 11.63 5.88 6.00
N ILE A 175 11.11 6.92 6.65
CA ILE A 175 9.71 7.34 6.60
C ILE A 175 9.62 8.71 5.92
N GLY A 176 9.12 8.75 4.70
CA GLY A 176 8.83 9.98 3.95
C GLY A 176 7.38 10.43 4.07
N GLY A 177 6.47 9.56 4.53
CA GLY A 177 5.05 9.85 4.66
C GLY A 177 4.30 8.89 5.56
N VAL A 178 3.03 9.21 5.82
CA VAL A 178 2.15 8.39 6.67
C VAL A 178 1.96 6.99 6.08
N ASP A 179 1.93 6.88 4.76
CA ASP A 179 1.74 5.61 4.07
C ASP A 179 2.93 4.66 4.28
N ASP A 180 4.17 5.17 4.33
CA ASP A 180 5.36 4.37 4.64
C ASP A 180 5.25 3.76 6.06
N LEU A 181 4.81 4.57 7.02
CA LEU A 181 4.61 4.09 8.37
C LEU A 181 3.50 3.03 8.44
N HIS A 182 2.39 3.24 7.72
CA HIS A 182 1.31 2.25 7.65
C HIS A 182 1.72 0.94 7.01
N ARG A 183 2.62 0.97 6.02
CA ARG A 183 3.16 -0.21 5.34
C ARG A 183 4.00 -1.06 6.29
N LEU A 184 4.77 -0.41 7.16
CA LEU A 184 5.66 -1.09 8.11
C LEU A 184 4.95 -1.58 9.38
N LEU A 185 3.76 -1.03 9.70
CA LEU A 185 2.95 -1.46 10.85
C LEU A 185 2.16 -2.74 10.53
N THR A 186 2.88 -3.82 10.26
CA THR A 186 2.34 -5.16 10.00
C THR A 186 2.02 -5.92 11.28
N ASP A 187 1.42 -7.09 11.17
CA ASP A 187 1.20 -7.99 12.31
C ASP A 187 2.50 -8.54 12.91
N GLU A 188 3.55 -8.62 12.11
CA GLU A 188 4.88 -9.08 12.54
C GLU A 188 5.52 -8.18 13.59
N CYS A 189 5.15 -6.90 13.65
CA CYS A 189 5.68 -5.97 14.64
C CYS A 189 4.96 -6.03 15.99
N ILE A 190 3.82 -6.74 16.11
CA ILE A 190 3.01 -6.76 17.33
C ILE A 190 3.78 -7.38 18.48
N GLY A 191 3.94 -6.63 19.57
CA GLY A 191 4.62 -7.08 20.79
C GLY A 191 6.14 -7.10 20.69
N LEU A 192 6.73 -6.73 19.54
CA LEU A 192 8.18 -6.72 19.36
C LEU A 192 8.77 -5.31 19.56
N PRO A 193 9.87 -5.18 20.34
CA PRO A 193 10.58 -3.92 20.47
C PRO A 193 11.08 -3.45 19.10
N THR A 194 10.60 -2.30 18.64
CA THR A 194 10.88 -1.75 17.32
C THR A 194 11.50 -0.38 17.45
N ALA A 195 12.60 -0.13 16.74
CA ALA A 195 13.25 1.16 16.74
C ALA A 195 12.44 2.20 15.96
N VAL A 196 12.24 3.37 16.55
CA VAL A 196 11.68 4.58 15.93
C VAL A 196 12.71 5.68 16.04
N VAL A 197 13.05 6.30 14.92
CA VAL A 197 13.93 7.47 14.91
C VAL A 197 13.07 8.70 14.72
N VAL A 198 13.18 9.62 15.63
CA VAL A 198 12.47 10.92 15.59
C VAL A 198 13.45 12.08 15.59
N LEU A 199 13.03 13.19 14.98
CA LEU A 199 13.69 14.47 15.10
C LEU A 199 12.87 15.35 16.05
N ARG A 200 13.48 15.76 17.18
CA ARG A 200 12.89 16.62 18.20
C ARG A 200 13.76 17.86 18.38
N ARG A 201 13.27 19.05 18.07
CA ARG A 201 14.03 20.32 18.18
C ARG A 201 15.41 20.23 17.50
N ALA A 202 15.45 19.68 16.27
CA ALA A 202 16.65 19.42 15.48
C ALA A 202 17.61 18.34 16.03
N GLU A 203 17.30 17.67 17.13
CA GLU A 203 18.06 16.53 17.63
C GLU A 203 17.45 15.22 17.16
N ARG A 204 18.27 14.36 16.59
CA ARG A 204 17.88 13.00 16.22
C ARG A 204 17.88 12.11 17.47
N ARG A 205 16.77 11.45 17.74
CA ARG A 205 16.60 10.54 18.88
C ARG A 205 16.10 9.19 18.39
N GLN A 206 16.68 8.15 18.92
CA GLN A 206 16.18 6.80 18.73
C GLN A 206 15.40 6.38 19.97
N LEU A 207 14.16 5.95 19.75
CA LEU A 207 13.24 5.44 20.77
C LEU A 207 12.90 3.99 20.44
N THR A 208 12.51 3.23 21.44
CA THR A 208 12.01 1.86 21.26
C THR A 208 10.52 1.85 21.54
N VAL A 209 9.71 1.49 20.55
CA VAL A 209 8.28 1.31 20.68
C VAL A 209 7.94 -0.19 20.61
N ILE A 210 6.96 -0.63 21.37
CA ILE A 210 6.41 -1.99 21.29
C ILE A 210 5.01 -1.87 20.69
N PRO A 211 4.84 -2.05 19.36
CA PRO A 211 3.55 -1.90 18.74
C PRO A 211 2.52 -2.87 19.30
N ALA A 212 1.31 -2.40 19.56
CA ALA A 212 0.21 -3.23 20.01
C ALA A 212 -0.69 -3.64 18.84
N GLU A 213 -1.52 -4.66 19.05
CA GLU A 213 -2.55 -5.00 18.06
C GLU A 213 -3.62 -3.90 18.02
N ARG A 214 -3.98 -3.45 16.82
CA ARG A 214 -5.10 -2.52 16.61
C ARG A 214 -6.40 -3.29 16.83
N ARG A 215 -7.14 -2.93 17.86
CA ARG A 215 -8.51 -3.41 18.13
C ARG A 215 -9.53 -2.73 17.22
#